data_105acf3d2760f3e9a93a87b5b2f27978
#
_entry.id   105acf3d2760f3e9a93a87b5b2f27978
#
_cell.length_a   1.000
_cell.length_b   1.000
_cell.length_c   1.000
_cell.angle_alpha   90.00
_cell.angle_beta   90.00
_cell.angle_gamma   90.00
#
_symmetry.space_group_name_H-M   'P 1'
#
loop_
_entity.id
_entity.type
_entity.pdbx_description
1 polymer ?
#
loop_
_entity_poly.entity_id
_entity_poly.type
_entity_poly.pdbx_seq_one_letter_code
_entity_poly.pdbx_strand_id
1 'polypeptide(L)'
;MGKGADASVDLSAGASVLYRSEAGAKEILGRYRAALDAWPVPAEHLRVPTRQGETFVVVSGPPDAPPLVLLHGSGANTSMWWDDVATWSRHFRIYAVDVIGEPGFSAPARPQLASEAPAQWVDDVLDGLGIARAAIVATSLGGWWALDYARRRPERVTQLALLCPGGLGRQKTGWLFKALLLRALGRKGVGRSVRMVTGLRDPKLQPVLDTVILTFTHFKPRTERLPVVPDEALRRFAMPMLVIAGARDALFDSAETARRVRRCAPHATVRLLPEAGHALLGQTDTVLEFLRGSAAGR
;
A
#
# COMPACT_ATOMS: atom_id res chain seq x y z
N MET A 1 -22.73 -23.25 3.98
CA MET A 1 -23.01 -22.64 5.30
C MET A 1 -21.77 -22.83 6.17
N GLY A 2 -20.82 -21.93 6.10
CA GLY A 2 -19.65 -21.87 6.98
C GLY A 2 -19.76 -20.59 7.79
N LYS A 3 -20.06 -20.73 9.10
CA LYS A 3 -20.04 -19.62 10.06
C LYS A 3 -18.61 -19.08 10.10
N GLY A 4 -18.45 -17.79 9.73
CA GLY A 4 -17.20 -17.08 9.92
C GLY A 4 -16.77 -17.18 11.38
N ALA A 5 -15.60 -17.70 11.61
CA ALA A 5 -14.96 -17.68 12.91
C ALA A 5 -14.74 -16.21 13.29
N ASP A 6 -15.49 -15.77 14.28
CA ASP A 6 -15.26 -14.49 14.98
C ASP A 6 -13.92 -14.61 15.71
N ALA A 7 -12.84 -14.29 14.99
CA ALA A 7 -11.52 -14.22 15.58
C ALA A 7 -11.38 -12.85 16.24
N SER A 8 -11.74 -12.78 17.51
CA SER A 8 -11.32 -11.67 18.37
C SER A 8 -9.80 -11.58 18.31
N VAL A 9 -9.30 -10.60 17.54
CA VAL A 9 -7.88 -10.26 17.56
C VAL A 9 -7.54 -9.90 18.99
N ASP A 10 -6.65 -10.66 19.61
CA ASP A 10 -6.09 -10.28 20.91
C ASP A 10 -5.28 -8.99 20.74
N LEU A 11 -5.92 -7.88 21.03
CA LEU A 11 -5.36 -6.53 20.89
C LEU A 11 -4.31 -6.22 21.97
N SER A 12 -4.17 -7.09 23.00
CA SER A 12 -3.44 -6.73 24.23
C SER A 12 -1.93 -6.64 24.06
N ALA A 13 -1.31 -7.49 23.25
CA ALA A 13 0.15 -7.52 23.10
C ALA A 13 0.69 -6.62 21.95
N GLY A 14 -0.07 -6.46 20.87
CA GLY A 14 0.36 -5.71 19.67
C GLY A 14 -0.09 -4.25 19.65
N ALA A 15 -1.17 -3.91 20.36
CA ALA A 15 -1.74 -2.56 20.32
C ALA A 15 -0.78 -1.48 20.84
N SER A 16 0.02 -1.77 21.87
CA SER A 16 0.98 -0.83 22.45
C SER A 16 2.15 -0.47 21.50
N VAL A 17 2.48 -1.36 20.56
CA VAL A 17 3.57 -1.16 19.59
C VAL A 17 3.15 -0.18 18.49
N LEU A 18 1.97 -0.39 17.89
CA LEU A 18 1.51 0.36 16.72
C LEU A 18 0.68 1.59 17.07
N TYR A 19 -0.02 1.58 18.19
CA TYR A 19 -0.98 2.63 18.55
C TYR A 19 -0.55 3.42 19.77
N ARG A 20 -1.07 4.66 19.88
CA ARG A 20 -0.81 5.58 21.00
C ARG A 20 -1.73 5.30 22.19
N SER A 21 -2.88 4.65 21.94
CA SER A 21 -3.85 4.26 22.96
C SER A 21 -4.71 3.11 22.47
N GLU A 22 -5.21 2.30 23.40
CA GLU A 22 -6.15 1.20 23.11
C GLU A 22 -7.45 1.71 22.51
N ALA A 23 -7.97 2.83 23.00
CA ALA A 23 -9.18 3.48 22.46
C ALA A 23 -8.99 3.87 20.99
N GLY A 24 -7.82 4.43 20.64
CA GLY A 24 -7.49 4.76 19.26
C GLY A 24 -7.33 3.53 18.37
N ALA A 25 -6.71 2.46 18.88
CA ALA A 25 -6.63 1.19 18.18
C ALA A 25 -8.03 0.63 17.90
N LYS A 26 -8.88 0.58 18.93
CA LYS A 26 -10.27 0.08 18.83
C LYS A 26 -11.08 0.88 17.81
N GLU A 27 -10.95 2.19 17.78
CA GLU A 27 -11.67 3.04 16.82
C GLU A 27 -11.19 2.79 15.38
N ILE A 28 -9.87 2.74 15.13
CA ILE A 28 -9.30 2.47 13.80
C ILE A 28 -9.73 1.10 13.31
N LEU A 29 -9.52 0.05 14.12
CA LEU A 29 -9.84 -1.32 13.74
C LEU A 29 -11.34 -1.56 13.63
N GLY A 30 -12.16 -0.85 14.42
CA GLY A 30 -13.61 -0.88 14.30
C GLY A 30 -14.10 -0.30 12.96
N ARG A 31 -13.54 0.82 12.52
CA ARG A 31 -13.84 1.39 11.19
C ARG A 31 -13.36 0.47 10.07
N TYR A 32 -12.20 -0.14 10.24
CA TYR A 32 -11.69 -1.11 9.27
C TYR A 32 -12.62 -2.32 9.15
N ARG A 33 -13.07 -2.90 10.28
CA ARG A 33 -14.03 -4.00 10.27
C ARG A 33 -15.32 -3.61 9.55
N ALA A 34 -15.90 -2.44 9.86
CA ALA A 34 -17.08 -1.94 9.17
C ALA A 34 -16.87 -1.78 7.65
N ALA A 35 -15.67 -1.36 7.22
CA ALA A 35 -15.34 -1.29 5.79
C ALA A 35 -15.23 -2.66 5.14
N LEU A 36 -14.73 -3.68 5.85
CA LEU A 36 -14.72 -5.06 5.37
C LEU A 36 -16.13 -5.67 5.30
N ASP A 37 -16.98 -5.38 6.30
CA ASP A 37 -18.39 -5.82 6.29
C ASP A 37 -19.17 -5.22 5.10
N ALA A 38 -18.80 -4.02 4.69
CA ALA A 38 -19.36 -3.31 3.53
C ALA A 38 -18.54 -3.53 2.23
N TRP A 39 -17.65 -4.53 2.19
CA TRP A 39 -16.80 -4.76 1.02
C TRP A 39 -17.63 -4.92 -0.25
N PRO A 40 -17.29 -4.23 -1.38
CA PRO A 40 -18.22 -4.06 -2.50
C PRO A 40 -18.42 -5.30 -3.37
N VAL A 41 -17.69 -6.38 -3.11
CA VAL A 41 -17.75 -7.65 -3.85
C VAL A 41 -17.63 -8.84 -2.90
N PRO A 42 -18.06 -10.04 -3.27
CA PRO A 42 -17.81 -11.24 -2.47
C PRO A 42 -16.33 -11.38 -2.14
N ALA A 43 -16.03 -11.63 -0.87
CA ALA A 43 -14.67 -11.74 -0.39
C ALA A 43 -14.50 -12.88 0.63
N GLU A 44 -13.32 -13.47 0.63
CA GLU A 44 -12.82 -14.40 1.63
C GLU A 44 -11.77 -13.68 2.48
N HIS A 45 -11.78 -13.93 3.78
CA HIS A 45 -10.77 -13.41 4.68
C HIS A 45 -9.84 -14.54 5.08
N LEU A 46 -8.56 -14.41 4.73
CA LEU A 46 -7.55 -15.43 5.02
C LEU A 46 -6.53 -14.91 6.03
N ARG A 47 -5.94 -15.85 6.76
CA ARG A 47 -4.81 -15.59 7.64
C ARG A 47 -3.66 -16.51 7.25
N VAL A 48 -2.59 -15.89 6.79
CA VAL A 48 -1.41 -16.58 6.26
C VAL A 48 -0.31 -16.53 7.30
N PRO A 49 0.13 -17.66 7.84
CA PRO A 49 1.29 -17.74 8.71
C PRO A 49 2.56 -17.32 7.94
N THR A 50 3.34 -16.42 8.52
CA THR A 50 4.61 -15.97 7.95
C THR A 50 5.69 -15.92 9.04
N ARG A 51 6.97 -15.85 8.63
CA ARG A 51 8.10 -15.66 9.56
C ARG A 51 8.00 -14.38 10.39
N GLN A 52 7.21 -13.41 9.91
CA GLN A 52 6.99 -12.12 10.58
C GLN A 52 5.68 -12.08 11.38
N GLY A 53 5.05 -13.22 11.59
CA GLY A 53 3.74 -13.36 12.21
C GLY A 53 2.63 -13.49 11.18
N GLU A 54 1.40 -13.60 11.67
CA GLU A 54 0.24 -13.82 10.82
C GLU A 54 -0.07 -12.60 9.95
N THR A 55 -0.36 -12.84 8.68
CA THR A 55 -0.74 -11.82 7.70
C THR A 55 -2.20 -12.00 7.28
N PHE A 56 -2.98 -10.93 7.40
CA PHE A 56 -4.37 -10.88 6.97
C PHE A 56 -4.48 -10.51 5.49
N VAL A 57 -5.31 -11.25 4.75
CA VAL A 57 -5.52 -11.06 3.32
C VAL A 57 -7.01 -11.11 3.00
N VAL A 58 -7.50 -10.14 2.23
CA VAL A 58 -8.84 -10.16 1.65
C VAL A 58 -8.75 -10.63 0.22
N VAL A 59 -9.48 -11.71 -0.09
CA VAL A 59 -9.44 -12.34 -1.42
C VAL A 59 -10.77 -12.13 -2.13
N SER A 60 -10.72 -11.65 -3.38
CA SER A 60 -11.92 -11.37 -4.20
C SER A 60 -11.69 -11.75 -5.65
N GLY A 61 -12.77 -11.97 -6.40
CA GLY A 61 -12.70 -12.30 -7.82
C GLY A 61 -12.66 -13.80 -8.10
N PRO A 62 -12.75 -14.22 -9.38
CA PRO A 62 -12.83 -15.62 -9.78
C PRO A 62 -11.58 -16.40 -9.38
N PRO A 63 -11.72 -17.64 -8.88
CA PRO A 63 -10.56 -18.46 -8.42
C PRO A 63 -9.50 -18.69 -9.48
N ASP A 64 -9.93 -18.88 -10.73
CA ASP A 64 -9.05 -19.19 -11.85
C ASP A 64 -8.52 -17.96 -12.60
N ALA A 65 -8.90 -16.75 -12.15
CA ALA A 65 -8.40 -15.52 -12.76
C ALA A 65 -6.93 -15.25 -12.37
N PRO A 66 -6.17 -14.52 -13.21
CA PRO A 66 -4.77 -14.20 -12.91
C PRO A 66 -4.60 -13.51 -11.54
N PRO A 67 -3.60 -13.90 -10.74
CA PRO A 67 -3.41 -13.34 -9.40
C PRO A 67 -2.91 -11.90 -9.44
N LEU A 68 -3.56 -11.04 -8.64
CA LEU A 68 -3.22 -9.65 -8.44
C LEU A 68 -3.05 -9.36 -6.94
N VAL A 69 -1.85 -9.02 -6.53
CA VAL A 69 -1.54 -8.65 -5.15
C VAL A 69 -1.62 -7.14 -4.98
N LEU A 70 -2.31 -6.68 -3.94
CA LEU A 70 -2.45 -5.27 -3.60
C LEU A 70 -1.72 -4.97 -2.29
N LEU A 71 -0.79 -3.98 -2.32
CA LEU A 71 -0.01 -3.55 -1.15
C LEU A 71 -0.28 -2.07 -0.85
N HIS A 72 -0.94 -1.79 0.27
CA HIS A 72 -1.30 -0.45 0.69
C HIS A 72 -0.12 0.36 1.25
N GLY A 73 -0.32 1.67 1.43
CA GLY A 73 0.66 2.59 1.98
C GLY A 73 0.69 2.62 3.51
N SER A 74 1.64 3.38 4.07
CA SER A 74 1.75 3.57 5.52
C SER A 74 0.53 4.30 6.09
N GLY A 75 0.08 3.84 7.25
CA GLY A 75 -1.12 4.34 7.90
C GLY A 75 -2.42 3.95 7.20
N ALA A 76 -2.38 2.98 6.30
CA ALA A 76 -3.54 2.41 5.64
C ALA A 76 -3.69 0.92 5.96
N ASN A 77 -4.74 0.31 5.45
CA ASN A 77 -5.00 -1.12 5.43
C ASN A 77 -5.72 -1.47 4.12
N THR A 78 -6.11 -2.72 3.98
CA THR A 78 -6.76 -3.24 2.76
C THR A 78 -7.97 -2.42 2.32
N SER A 79 -8.71 -1.77 3.24
CA SER A 79 -9.90 -0.97 2.88
C SER A 79 -9.61 0.21 1.94
N MET A 80 -8.34 0.61 1.76
CA MET A 80 -8.02 1.65 0.78
C MET A 80 -8.32 1.26 -0.67
N TRP A 81 -8.46 -0.02 -0.97
CA TRP A 81 -8.75 -0.56 -2.29
C TRP A 81 -10.24 -0.71 -2.58
N TRP A 82 -11.10 -0.21 -1.67
CA TRP A 82 -12.54 -0.39 -1.71
C TRP A 82 -13.17 0.07 -3.04
N ASP A 83 -12.74 1.21 -3.57
CA ASP A 83 -13.24 1.75 -4.86
C ASP A 83 -12.69 1.00 -6.08
N ASP A 84 -11.51 0.37 -5.96
CA ASP A 84 -10.82 -0.28 -7.07
C ASP A 84 -11.25 -1.73 -7.26
N VAL A 85 -11.49 -2.43 -6.14
CA VAL A 85 -11.68 -3.88 -6.13
C VAL A 85 -12.89 -4.33 -6.95
N ALA A 86 -13.98 -3.57 -6.98
CA ALA A 86 -15.18 -3.90 -7.76
C ALA A 86 -14.90 -3.97 -9.27
N THR A 87 -13.97 -3.14 -9.74
CA THR A 87 -13.56 -3.12 -11.16
C THR A 87 -12.54 -4.21 -11.43
N TRP A 88 -11.50 -4.32 -10.60
CA TRP A 88 -10.39 -5.24 -10.87
C TRP A 88 -10.75 -6.71 -10.63
N SER A 89 -11.64 -7.02 -9.68
CA SER A 89 -12.07 -8.39 -9.37
C SER A 89 -12.85 -9.08 -10.50
N ARG A 90 -13.29 -8.32 -11.50
CA ARG A 90 -13.91 -8.89 -12.71
C ARG A 90 -12.89 -9.57 -13.65
N HIS A 91 -11.61 -9.27 -13.46
CA HIS A 91 -10.54 -9.68 -14.35
C HIS A 91 -9.41 -10.44 -13.65
N PHE A 92 -9.31 -10.29 -12.33
CA PHE A 92 -8.21 -10.82 -11.52
C PHE A 92 -8.72 -11.51 -10.25
N ARG A 93 -8.01 -12.52 -9.79
CA ARG A 93 -8.09 -13.00 -8.41
C ARG A 93 -7.25 -12.06 -7.56
N ILE A 94 -7.92 -11.20 -6.81
CA ILE A 94 -7.30 -10.15 -6.00
C ILE A 94 -6.93 -10.72 -4.64
N TYR A 95 -5.72 -10.41 -4.20
CA TYR A 95 -5.19 -10.67 -2.88
C TYR A 95 -4.76 -9.33 -2.27
N ALA A 96 -5.70 -8.68 -1.58
CA ALA A 96 -5.41 -7.42 -0.91
C ALA A 96 -4.83 -7.72 0.48
N VAL A 97 -3.55 -7.42 0.64
CA VAL A 97 -2.73 -7.82 1.80
C VAL A 97 -2.63 -6.66 2.78
N ASP A 98 -2.99 -6.91 4.04
CA ASP A 98 -2.64 -5.99 5.11
C ASP A 98 -1.14 -6.08 5.38
N VAL A 99 -0.41 -5.00 5.06
CA VAL A 99 1.03 -4.94 5.26
C VAL A 99 1.35 -4.99 6.75
N ILE A 100 2.26 -5.89 7.14
CA ILE A 100 2.67 -6.05 8.55
C ILE A 100 3.19 -4.74 9.15
N GLY A 101 2.89 -4.52 10.43
CA GLY A 101 3.30 -3.31 11.15
C GLY A 101 2.54 -2.04 10.77
N GLU A 102 1.47 -2.16 9.97
CA GLU A 102 0.54 -1.10 9.60
C GLU A 102 -0.83 -1.30 10.28
N PRO A 103 -1.75 -0.32 10.30
CA PRO A 103 -2.99 -0.38 11.08
C PRO A 103 -4.07 -1.27 10.46
N GLY A 104 -3.84 -2.56 10.44
CA GLY A 104 -4.73 -3.61 9.94
C GLY A 104 -4.81 -4.80 10.88
N PHE A 105 -5.16 -5.95 10.34
CA PHE A 105 -5.29 -7.20 11.08
C PHE A 105 -4.09 -8.15 10.94
N SER A 106 -3.01 -7.70 10.29
CA SER A 106 -1.73 -8.40 10.25
C SER A 106 -0.90 -8.17 11.50
N ALA A 107 0.10 -9.01 11.72
CA ALA A 107 1.03 -8.90 12.85
C ALA A 107 1.69 -7.51 12.93
N PRO A 108 1.96 -7.00 14.15
CA PRO A 108 2.56 -5.69 14.36
C PRO A 108 4.07 -5.65 14.07
N ALA A 109 4.60 -6.67 13.41
CA ALA A 109 6.01 -6.81 13.12
C ALA A 109 6.53 -5.74 12.15
N ARG A 110 7.71 -5.22 12.43
CA ARG A 110 8.38 -4.21 11.61
C ARG A 110 9.81 -4.67 11.28
N PRO A 111 9.98 -5.58 10.33
CA PRO A 111 11.31 -6.05 9.93
C PRO A 111 12.18 -4.89 9.45
N GLN A 112 13.49 -5.00 9.63
CA GLN A 112 14.46 -4.03 9.14
C GLN A 112 14.41 -3.99 7.60
N LEU A 113 14.13 -2.82 7.02
CA LEU A 113 13.89 -2.67 5.58
C LEU A 113 15.11 -3.03 4.72
N ALA A 114 16.33 -2.79 5.20
CA ALA A 114 17.55 -3.11 4.46
C ALA A 114 17.92 -4.61 4.45
N SER A 115 17.19 -5.46 5.20
CA SER A 115 17.46 -6.90 5.30
C SER A 115 16.71 -7.71 4.22
N GLU A 116 16.86 -9.05 4.27
CA GLU A 116 16.04 -9.98 3.46
C GLU A 116 14.63 -10.18 4.00
N ALA A 117 14.38 -9.85 5.26
CA ALA A 117 13.11 -10.13 5.93
C ALA A 117 11.87 -9.55 5.22
N PRO A 118 11.91 -8.34 4.61
CA PRO A 118 10.82 -7.86 3.77
C PRO A 118 10.46 -8.79 2.61
N ALA A 119 11.45 -9.22 1.82
CA ALA A 119 11.20 -10.10 0.69
C ALA A 119 10.74 -11.49 1.14
N GLN A 120 11.34 -12.02 2.21
CA GLN A 120 10.95 -13.30 2.80
C GLN A 120 9.51 -13.28 3.32
N TRP A 121 9.03 -12.14 3.84
CA TRP A 121 7.63 -12.00 4.22
C TRP A 121 6.70 -12.08 3.02
N VAL A 122 7.05 -11.43 1.90
CA VAL A 122 6.25 -11.55 0.66
C VAL A 122 6.31 -12.96 0.10
N ASP A 123 7.48 -13.63 0.15
CA ASP A 123 7.61 -15.05 -0.22
C ASP A 123 6.61 -15.89 0.59
N ASP A 124 6.61 -15.76 1.92
CA ASP A 124 5.71 -16.52 2.81
C ASP A 124 4.23 -16.26 2.49
N VAL A 125 3.86 -15.00 2.20
CA VAL A 125 2.48 -14.65 1.82
C VAL A 125 2.09 -15.32 0.50
N LEU A 126 2.92 -15.23 -0.53
CA LEU A 126 2.62 -15.83 -1.84
C LEU A 126 2.59 -17.36 -1.75
N ASP A 127 3.55 -17.96 -1.05
CA ASP A 127 3.63 -19.43 -0.88
C ASP A 127 2.44 -19.96 -0.09
N GLY A 128 2.06 -19.29 1.00
CA GLY A 128 0.89 -19.63 1.81
C GLY A 128 -0.45 -19.50 1.07
N LEU A 129 -0.49 -18.66 0.02
CA LEU A 129 -1.64 -18.50 -0.88
C LEU A 129 -1.56 -19.39 -2.13
N GLY A 130 -0.50 -20.17 -2.30
CA GLY A 130 -0.29 -21.02 -3.49
C GLY A 130 -0.01 -20.22 -4.78
N ILE A 131 0.52 -19.00 -4.66
CA ILE A 131 0.77 -18.10 -5.79
C ILE A 131 2.22 -18.23 -6.24
N ALA A 132 2.45 -18.82 -7.38
CA ALA A 132 3.81 -18.92 -7.96
C ALA A 132 4.31 -17.57 -8.49
N ARG A 133 3.45 -16.78 -9.14
CA ARG A 133 3.75 -15.47 -9.74
C ARG A 133 2.51 -14.59 -9.71
N ALA A 134 2.67 -13.28 -9.52
CA ALA A 134 1.55 -12.33 -9.49
C ALA A 134 1.90 -10.99 -10.15
N ALA A 135 0.87 -10.30 -10.64
CA ALA A 135 0.93 -8.86 -10.82
C ALA A 135 0.82 -8.18 -9.46
N ILE A 136 1.48 -7.04 -9.27
CA ILE A 136 1.43 -6.30 -8.02
C ILE A 136 1.00 -4.85 -8.30
N VAL A 137 -0.04 -4.41 -7.60
CA VAL A 137 -0.41 -2.99 -7.51
C VAL A 137 -0.07 -2.50 -6.12
N ALA A 138 0.67 -1.41 -6.03
CA ALA A 138 1.16 -0.95 -4.74
C ALA A 138 1.25 0.57 -4.64
N THR A 139 1.01 1.11 -3.46
CA THR A 139 1.10 2.55 -3.21
C THR A 139 2.08 2.90 -2.10
N SER A 140 2.83 3.99 -2.26
CA SER A 140 3.67 4.60 -1.24
C SER A 140 4.65 3.62 -0.58
N LEU A 141 4.47 3.30 0.71
CA LEU A 141 5.24 2.27 1.43
C LEU A 141 5.06 0.89 0.78
N GLY A 142 3.83 0.51 0.41
CA GLY A 142 3.58 -0.73 -0.34
C GLY A 142 4.36 -0.76 -1.66
N GLY A 143 4.50 0.39 -2.32
CA GLY A 143 5.34 0.53 -3.51
C GLY A 143 6.81 0.20 -3.24
N TRP A 144 7.33 0.59 -2.07
CA TRP A 144 8.67 0.19 -1.65
C TRP A 144 8.77 -1.34 -1.45
N TRP A 145 7.78 -1.96 -0.76
CA TRP A 145 7.73 -3.41 -0.58
C TRP A 145 7.73 -4.15 -1.92
N ALA A 146 6.91 -3.69 -2.86
CA ALA A 146 6.81 -4.27 -4.19
C ALA A 146 8.12 -4.16 -4.99
N LEU A 147 8.79 -3.01 -4.91
CA LEU A 147 10.08 -2.77 -5.56
C LEU A 147 11.22 -3.60 -4.95
N ASP A 148 11.28 -3.70 -3.62
CA ASP A 148 12.29 -4.53 -2.95
C ASP A 148 12.07 -6.00 -3.29
N TYR A 149 10.82 -6.45 -3.31
CA TYR A 149 10.48 -7.82 -3.71
C TYR A 149 10.84 -8.08 -5.17
N ALA A 150 10.42 -7.24 -6.11
CA ALA A 150 10.72 -7.40 -7.54
C ALA A 150 12.23 -7.39 -7.83
N ARG A 151 13.01 -6.64 -7.04
CA ARG A 151 14.47 -6.62 -7.15
C ARG A 151 15.11 -7.95 -6.72
N ARG A 152 14.54 -8.63 -5.73
CA ARG A 152 15.09 -9.85 -5.13
C ARG A 152 14.53 -11.13 -5.75
N ARG A 153 13.29 -11.04 -6.25
CA ARG A 153 12.50 -12.17 -6.80
C ARG A 153 11.82 -11.77 -8.11
N PRO A 154 12.58 -11.31 -9.12
CA PRO A 154 11.97 -10.79 -10.36
C PRO A 154 11.12 -11.84 -11.08
N GLU A 155 11.45 -13.12 -10.94
CA GLU A 155 10.71 -14.25 -11.50
C GLU A 155 9.29 -14.42 -10.90
N ARG A 156 9.06 -13.91 -9.69
CA ARG A 156 7.77 -13.98 -8.98
C ARG A 156 6.83 -12.85 -9.37
N VAL A 157 7.29 -11.79 -10.07
CA VAL A 157 6.51 -10.60 -10.40
C VAL A 157 6.25 -10.55 -11.91
N THR A 158 4.97 -10.61 -12.28
CA THR A 158 4.57 -10.58 -13.70
C THR A 158 4.43 -9.16 -14.24
N GLN A 159 3.95 -8.24 -13.43
CA GLN A 159 3.72 -6.82 -13.74
C GLN A 159 3.79 -5.99 -12.46
N LEU A 160 4.13 -4.72 -12.60
CA LEU A 160 4.28 -3.83 -11.45
C LEU A 160 3.57 -2.48 -11.72
N ALA A 161 2.48 -2.19 -11.02
CA ALA A 161 1.81 -0.89 -11.06
C ALA A 161 2.00 -0.15 -9.72
N LEU A 162 2.68 0.99 -9.76
CA LEU A 162 3.14 1.72 -8.59
C LEU A 162 2.53 3.12 -8.54
N LEU A 163 1.86 3.46 -7.45
CA LEU A 163 1.23 4.74 -7.20
C LEU A 163 2.01 5.50 -6.12
N CYS A 164 2.58 6.66 -6.45
CA CYS A 164 3.44 7.44 -5.57
C CYS A 164 4.44 6.58 -4.75
N PRO A 165 5.20 5.66 -5.39
CA PRO A 165 6.00 4.67 -4.68
C PRO A 165 7.14 5.31 -3.90
N GLY A 166 7.38 4.80 -2.69
CA GLY A 166 8.66 4.95 -2.02
C GLY A 166 9.76 4.15 -2.71
N GLY A 167 11.02 4.51 -2.50
CA GLY A 167 12.17 3.75 -3.00
C GLY A 167 12.65 4.10 -4.41
N LEU A 168 11.98 4.99 -5.14
CA LEU A 168 12.43 5.48 -6.46
C LEU A 168 13.03 6.88 -6.39
N GLY A 169 12.29 7.86 -5.94
CA GLY A 169 12.79 9.22 -5.71
C GLY A 169 13.17 9.46 -4.25
N ARG A 170 13.88 10.56 -4.01
CA ARG A 170 14.26 10.96 -2.64
C ARG A 170 13.03 11.27 -1.79
N GLN A 171 13.08 10.87 -0.53
CA GLN A 171 12.13 11.33 0.47
C GLN A 171 12.39 12.80 0.81
N LYS A 172 11.34 13.62 0.71
CA LYS A 172 11.35 15.02 1.16
C LYS A 172 11.12 15.06 2.67
N THR A 173 11.93 15.79 3.41
CA THR A 173 11.82 15.92 4.87
C THR A 173 11.26 17.27 5.32
N GLY A 174 11.18 18.26 4.43
CA GLY A 174 10.74 19.62 4.75
C GLY A 174 9.31 19.73 5.30
N TRP A 175 8.45 18.77 4.98
CA TRP A 175 7.09 18.70 5.51
C TRP A 175 7.08 18.28 7.01
N LEU A 176 8.07 17.52 7.48
CA LEU A 176 8.16 17.05 8.86
C LEU A 176 8.21 18.20 9.86
N PHE A 177 9.01 19.23 9.56
CA PHE A 177 9.09 20.40 10.41
C PHE A 177 7.76 21.14 10.52
N LYS A 178 7.07 21.32 9.39
CA LYS A 178 5.72 21.91 9.37
C LYS A 178 4.71 21.04 10.12
N ALA A 179 4.75 19.73 9.93
CA ALA A 179 3.88 18.80 10.63
C ALA A 179 4.10 18.82 12.15
N LEU A 180 5.37 18.91 12.59
CA LEU A 180 5.73 19.00 14.01
C LEU A 180 5.14 20.29 14.63
N LEU A 181 5.33 21.44 13.99
CA LEU A 181 4.75 22.71 14.45
C LEU A 181 3.22 22.65 14.50
N LEU A 182 2.58 22.09 13.47
CA LEU A 182 1.13 21.95 13.42
C LEU A 182 0.60 21.01 14.51
N ARG A 183 1.39 20.02 14.92
CA ARG A 183 0.99 19.06 15.97
C ARG A 183 0.67 19.75 17.31
N ALA A 184 1.30 20.87 17.61
CA ALA A 184 1.00 21.67 18.81
C ALA A 184 -0.47 22.19 18.83
N LEU A 185 -1.14 22.23 17.67
CA LEU A 185 -2.55 22.60 17.53
C LEU A 185 -3.51 21.40 17.69
N GLY A 186 -3.04 20.28 18.24
CA GLY A 186 -3.82 19.07 18.46
C GLY A 186 -4.45 18.51 17.17
N ARG A 187 -5.67 17.96 17.26
CA ARG A 187 -6.39 17.34 16.14
C ARG A 187 -6.53 18.24 14.89
N LYS A 188 -6.75 19.55 15.09
CA LYS A 188 -6.83 20.52 13.98
C LYS A 188 -5.50 20.63 13.22
N GLY A 189 -4.38 20.57 13.94
CA GLY A 189 -3.05 20.59 13.36
C GLY A 189 -2.73 19.32 12.60
N VAL A 190 -3.08 18.15 13.14
CA VAL A 190 -2.98 16.87 12.42
C VAL A 190 -3.78 16.93 11.12
N GLY A 191 -5.02 17.42 11.13
CA GLY A 191 -5.84 17.56 9.93
C GLY A 191 -5.21 18.47 8.88
N ARG A 192 -4.58 19.58 9.28
CA ARG A 192 -3.83 20.45 8.34
C ARG A 192 -2.61 19.74 7.74
N SER A 193 -1.89 18.99 8.56
CA SER A 193 -0.73 18.20 8.11
C SER A 193 -1.15 17.12 7.12
N VAL A 194 -2.22 16.39 7.39
CA VAL A 194 -2.77 15.36 6.51
C VAL A 194 -3.15 15.97 5.15
N ARG A 195 -3.92 17.07 5.14
CA ARG A 195 -4.27 17.75 3.88
C ARG A 195 -3.04 18.24 3.10
N MET A 196 -2.03 18.74 3.79
CA MET A 196 -0.78 19.19 3.16
C MET A 196 -0.03 18.02 2.52
N VAL A 197 0.01 16.87 3.18
CA VAL A 197 0.74 15.68 2.70
C VAL A 197 -0.03 14.96 1.60
N THR A 198 -1.31 14.70 1.81
CA THR A 198 -2.15 13.96 0.85
C THR A 198 -2.46 14.77 -0.40
N GLY A 199 -2.57 16.10 -0.29
CA GLY A 199 -3.04 16.98 -1.36
C GLY A 199 -4.56 16.93 -1.57
N LEU A 200 -5.30 16.18 -0.75
CA LEU A 200 -6.76 16.05 -0.86
C LEU A 200 -7.44 17.35 -0.41
N ARG A 201 -8.19 17.97 -1.32
CA ARG A 201 -8.88 19.27 -1.07
C ARG A 201 -10.38 19.22 -1.35
N ASP A 202 -10.85 18.23 -2.12
CA ASP A 202 -12.27 18.10 -2.46
C ASP A 202 -13.08 17.82 -1.19
N PRO A 203 -14.12 18.63 -0.88
CA PRO A 203 -15.02 18.40 0.25
C PRO A 203 -15.68 17.00 0.23
N LYS A 204 -15.91 16.41 -0.95
CA LYS A 204 -16.47 15.08 -1.08
C LYS A 204 -15.57 13.98 -0.48
N LEU A 205 -14.30 14.25 -0.36
CA LEU A 205 -13.29 13.35 0.23
C LEU A 205 -13.14 13.53 1.74
N GLN A 206 -14.01 14.31 2.39
CA GLN A 206 -13.96 14.52 3.83
C GLN A 206 -14.02 13.21 4.64
N PRO A 207 -14.84 12.18 4.31
CA PRO A 207 -14.84 10.90 5.00
C PRO A 207 -13.49 10.18 4.94
N VAL A 208 -12.83 10.21 3.78
CA VAL A 208 -11.47 9.65 3.59
C VAL A 208 -10.47 10.42 4.44
N LEU A 209 -10.51 11.75 4.41
CA LEU A 209 -9.64 12.60 5.23
C LEU A 209 -9.83 12.35 6.72
N ASP A 210 -11.08 12.18 7.19
CA ASP A 210 -11.38 11.93 8.61
C ASP A 210 -10.80 10.58 9.07
N THR A 211 -10.82 9.56 8.20
CA THR A 211 -10.19 8.27 8.46
C THR A 211 -8.67 8.40 8.54
N VAL A 212 -8.06 9.11 7.60
CA VAL A 212 -6.60 9.35 7.59
C VAL A 212 -6.19 10.18 8.82
N ILE A 213 -6.95 11.22 9.18
CA ILE A 213 -6.70 12.05 10.37
C ILE A 213 -6.79 11.20 11.64
N LEU A 214 -7.83 10.37 11.77
CA LEU A 214 -7.99 9.44 12.89
C LEU A 214 -6.76 8.55 13.00
N THR A 215 -6.38 7.90 11.89
CA THR A 215 -5.25 6.99 11.86
C THR A 215 -3.98 7.71 12.32
N PHE A 216 -3.57 8.81 11.71
CA PHE A 216 -2.35 9.53 12.10
C PHE A 216 -2.42 10.22 13.47
N THR A 217 -3.61 10.35 14.06
CA THR A 217 -3.77 10.78 15.44
C THR A 217 -3.36 9.66 16.40
N HIS A 218 -3.73 8.42 16.13
CA HIS A 218 -3.58 7.31 17.08
C HIS A 218 -2.55 6.25 16.67
N PHE A 219 -2.21 6.15 15.41
CA PHE A 219 -1.19 5.24 14.91
C PHE A 219 0.22 5.84 15.00
N LYS A 220 1.22 4.98 15.19
CA LYS A 220 2.66 5.33 15.20
C LYS A 220 3.27 4.86 13.87
N PRO A 221 3.37 5.70 12.82
CA PRO A 221 3.95 5.28 11.54
C PRO A 221 5.44 4.93 11.70
N ARG A 222 5.98 4.16 10.75
CA ARG A 222 7.43 3.99 10.62
C ARG A 222 8.10 5.34 10.42
N THR A 223 9.25 5.53 11.05
CA THR A 223 10.06 6.75 10.92
C THR A 223 11.38 6.52 10.17
N GLU A 224 11.72 5.26 9.92
CA GLU A 224 12.93 4.96 9.16
C GLU A 224 12.78 5.38 7.69
N ARG A 225 13.89 5.81 7.10
CA ARG A 225 13.91 6.16 5.67
C ARG A 225 13.77 4.91 4.83
N LEU A 226 12.95 4.98 3.80
CA LEU A 226 12.84 3.91 2.83
C LEU A 226 14.14 3.84 2.00
N PRO A 227 14.80 2.68 1.95
CA PRO A 227 15.97 2.50 1.09
C PRO A 227 15.61 2.78 -0.37
N VAL A 228 16.47 3.51 -1.06
CA VAL A 228 16.29 3.79 -2.49
C VAL A 228 16.83 2.61 -3.29
N VAL A 229 16.03 2.08 -4.20
CA VAL A 229 16.43 1.00 -5.10
C VAL A 229 17.59 1.51 -5.98
N PRO A 230 18.74 0.81 -6.05
CA PRO A 230 19.87 1.22 -6.89
C PRO A 230 19.51 1.30 -8.37
N ASP A 231 20.12 2.22 -9.11
CA ASP A 231 19.90 2.35 -10.56
C ASP A 231 20.19 1.06 -11.33
N GLU A 232 21.21 0.31 -10.91
CA GLU A 232 21.55 -0.99 -11.50
C GLU A 232 20.44 -2.03 -11.30
N ALA A 233 19.80 -2.05 -10.14
CA ALA A 233 18.68 -2.93 -9.88
C ALA A 233 17.47 -2.56 -10.74
N LEU A 234 17.18 -1.25 -10.90
CA LEU A 234 16.12 -0.78 -11.79
C LEU A 234 16.36 -1.18 -13.26
N ARG A 235 17.61 -1.18 -13.73
CA ARG A 235 17.95 -1.63 -15.10
C ARG A 235 17.72 -3.12 -15.33
N ARG A 236 17.68 -3.91 -14.27
CA ARG A 236 17.40 -5.36 -14.34
C ARG A 236 15.91 -5.70 -14.33
N PHE A 237 15.05 -4.73 -14.09
CA PHE A 237 13.59 -4.97 -14.13
C PHE A 237 13.16 -5.21 -15.57
N ALA A 238 12.75 -6.44 -15.85
CA ALA A 238 12.29 -6.86 -17.18
C ALA A 238 10.75 -6.92 -17.28
N MET A 239 10.05 -6.95 -16.11
CA MET A 239 8.59 -6.98 -16.10
C MET A 239 8.02 -5.63 -16.57
N PRO A 240 6.85 -5.63 -17.23
CA PRO A 240 6.10 -4.41 -17.50
C PRO A 240 5.88 -3.60 -16.23
N MET A 241 6.11 -2.30 -16.28
CA MET A 241 6.02 -1.41 -15.13
C MET A 241 5.24 -0.14 -15.46
N LEU A 242 4.29 0.21 -14.59
CA LEU A 242 3.59 1.50 -14.58
C LEU A 242 3.96 2.25 -13.31
N VAL A 243 4.37 3.50 -13.45
CA VAL A 243 4.61 4.40 -12.31
C VAL A 243 3.74 5.64 -12.48
N ILE A 244 2.83 5.87 -11.54
CA ILE A 244 2.01 7.08 -11.47
C ILE A 244 2.47 7.87 -10.25
N ALA A 245 2.76 9.16 -10.42
CA ALA A 245 3.19 10.03 -9.34
C ALA A 245 2.53 11.41 -9.42
N GLY A 246 2.24 12.01 -8.28
CA GLY A 246 1.72 13.36 -8.22
C GLY A 246 2.86 14.38 -8.27
N ALA A 247 2.79 15.37 -9.16
CA ALA A 247 3.83 16.39 -9.27
C ALA A 247 3.95 17.27 -8.01
N ARG A 248 2.87 17.35 -7.23
CA ARG A 248 2.80 18.10 -5.97
C ARG A 248 3.00 17.22 -4.73
N ASP A 249 3.52 16.00 -4.90
CA ASP A 249 3.79 15.09 -3.79
C ASP A 249 4.70 15.77 -2.75
N ALA A 250 4.22 15.79 -1.49
CA ALA A 250 4.97 16.37 -0.37
C ALA A 250 5.98 15.41 0.25
N LEU A 251 5.85 14.08 0.03
CA LEU A 251 6.66 13.04 0.64
C LEU A 251 7.84 12.62 -0.23
N PHE A 252 7.65 12.52 -1.54
CA PHE A 252 8.65 12.05 -2.49
C PHE A 252 8.93 13.06 -3.59
N ASP A 253 10.14 13.05 -4.11
CA ASP A 253 10.51 13.82 -5.30
C ASP A 253 10.03 13.09 -6.56
N SER A 254 8.81 13.41 -6.99
CA SER A 254 8.16 12.79 -8.15
C SER A 254 8.88 13.11 -9.47
N ALA A 255 9.52 14.28 -9.58
CA ALA A 255 10.30 14.62 -10.75
C ALA A 255 11.56 13.75 -10.84
N GLU A 256 12.24 13.52 -9.72
CA GLU A 256 13.37 12.59 -9.66
C GLU A 256 12.92 11.14 -9.92
N THR A 257 11.81 10.71 -9.32
CA THR A 257 11.19 9.41 -9.60
C THR A 257 11.02 9.20 -11.10
N ALA A 258 10.36 10.15 -11.78
CA ALA A 258 10.11 10.08 -13.22
C ALA A 258 11.41 10.05 -14.05
N ARG A 259 12.38 10.90 -13.72
CA ARG A 259 13.68 10.94 -14.43
C ARG A 259 14.44 9.63 -14.27
N ARG A 260 14.50 9.09 -13.04
CA ARG A 260 15.22 7.83 -12.76
C ARG A 260 14.59 6.64 -13.48
N VAL A 261 13.27 6.51 -13.40
CA VAL A 261 12.55 5.40 -14.05
C VAL A 261 12.75 5.46 -15.56
N ARG A 262 12.55 6.61 -16.21
CA ARG A 262 12.76 6.77 -17.65
C ARG A 262 14.19 6.45 -18.09
N ARG A 263 15.19 6.78 -17.26
CA ARG A 263 16.60 6.50 -17.56
C ARG A 263 16.97 5.02 -17.33
N CYS A 264 16.47 4.41 -16.28
CA CYS A 264 16.93 3.08 -15.85
C CYS A 264 16.01 1.94 -16.33
N ALA A 265 14.73 2.20 -16.52
CA ALA A 265 13.72 1.26 -16.99
C ALA A 265 12.91 1.89 -18.14
N PRO A 266 13.49 2.10 -19.33
CA PRO A 266 12.86 2.84 -20.43
C PRO A 266 11.59 2.16 -20.98
N HIS A 267 11.40 0.88 -20.70
CA HIS A 267 10.17 0.14 -21.01
C HIS A 267 9.01 0.46 -20.07
N ALA A 268 9.26 1.14 -18.95
CA ALA A 268 8.23 1.50 -18.00
C ALA A 268 7.39 2.68 -18.49
N THR A 269 6.09 2.60 -18.29
CA THR A 269 5.18 3.74 -18.46
C THR A 269 5.23 4.63 -17.24
N VAL A 270 5.51 5.92 -17.42
CA VAL A 270 5.57 6.91 -16.33
C VAL A 270 4.57 8.01 -16.57
N ARG A 271 3.61 8.15 -15.65
CA ARG A 271 2.60 9.22 -15.64
C ARG A 271 2.85 10.14 -14.45
N LEU A 272 3.13 11.42 -14.75
CA LEU A 272 3.26 12.48 -13.73
C LEU A 272 2.01 13.35 -13.79
N LEU A 273 1.21 13.33 -12.73
CA LEU A 273 -0.05 14.07 -12.64
C LEU A 273 0.21 15.48 -12.10
N PRO A 274 0.01 16.55 -12.90
CA PRO A 274 0.46 17.91 -12.55
C PRO A 274 -0.14 18.46 -11.26
N GLU A 275 -1.42 18.18 -11.00
CA GLU A 275 -2.18 18.75 -9.89
C GLU A 275 -2.26 17.81 -8.66
N ALA A 276 -1.85 16.55 -8.81
CA ALA A 276 -1.98 15.55 -7.74
C ALA A 276 -0.87 15.71 -6.69
N GLY A 277 -1.26 15.50 -5.41
CA GLY A 277 -0.37 15.34 -4.27
C GLY A 277 0.09 13.89 -4.10
N HIS A 278 0.31 13.48 -2.84
CA HIS A 278 0.72 12.10 -2.53
C HIS A 278 -0.43 11.09 -2.67
N ALA A 279 -1.66 11.47 -2.31
CA ALA A 279 -2.81 10.59 -2.46
C ALA A 279 -3.32 10.63 -3.91
N LEU A 280 -3.21 9.52 -4.62
CA LEU A 280 -3.71 9.37 -5.98
C LEU A 280 -5.05 8.63 -5.94
N LEU A 281 -6.11 9.31 -6.35
CA LEU A 281 -7.45 8.74 -6.50
C LEU A 281 -7.83 8.68 -7.98
N GLY A 282 -8.82 7.82 -8.32
CA GLY A 282 -9.36 7.73 -9.68
C GLY A 282 -8.38 7.17 -10.70
N GLN A 283 -7.47 6.29 -10.29
CA GLN A 283 -6.52 5.63 -11.19
C GLN A 283 -6.94 4.19 -11.57
N THR A 284 -8.11 3.78 -11.14
CA THR A 284 -8.65 2.42 -11.31
C THR A 284 -8.57 1.94 -12.76
N ASP A 285 -9.10 2.74 -13.70
CA ASP A 285 -9.13 2.38 -15.13
C ASP A 285 -7.74 2.42 -15.75
N THR A 286 -6.92 3.42 -15.39
CA THR A 286 -5.53 3.52 -15.85
C THR A 286 -4.70 2.30 -15.47
N VAL A 287 -4.85 1.83 -14.22
CA VAL A 287 -4.17 0.63 -13.72
C VAL A 287 -4.72 -0.61 -14.43
N LEU A 288 -6.05 -0.72 -14.58
CA LEU A 288 -6.67 -1.84 -15.28
C LEU A 288 -6.20 -1.95 -16.74
N GLU A 289 -6.18 -0.84 -17.48
CA GLU A 289 -5.69 -0.80 -18.87
C GLU A 289 -4.25 -1.31 -18.96
N PHE A 290 -3.38 -0.86 -18.06
CA PHE A 290 -1.99 -1.32 -18.01
C PHE A 290 -1.90 -2.83 -17.74
N LEU A 291 -2.62 -3.33 -16.74
CA LEU A 291 -2.59 -4.74 -16.37
C LEU A 291 -3.10 -5.64 -17.49
N ARG A 292 -4.13 -5.22 -18.23
CA ARG A 292 -4.70 -5.98 -19.36
C ARG A 292 -3.85 -5.85 -20.63
N GLY A 293 -3.35 -4.66 -20.93
CA GLY A 293 -2.54 -4.42 -22.14
C GLY A 293 -1.23 -5.18 -22.13
N SER A 294 -0.58 -5.31 -20.98
CA SER A 294 0.64 -6.10 -20.84
C SER A 294 0.42 -7.62 -20.83
N ALA A 295 -0.82 -8.08 -20.63
CA ALA A 295 -1.19 -9.51 -20.71
C ALA A 295 -1.44 -9.98 -22.16
N ALA A 296 -1.88 -9.08 -23.05
CA ALA A 296 -2.22 -9.40 -24.43
C ALA A 296 -1.00 -9.56 -25.37
N GLY A 297 0.20 -9.22 -24.90
CA GLY A 297 1.46 -9.32 -25.65
C GLY A 297 2.32 -10.54 -25.33
N ARG A 298 1.77 -11.56 -24.70
CA ARG A 298 2.45 -12.84 -24.37
C ARG A 298 1.82 -14.02 -25.03
#